data_7da68c3f59ae30a4bb6b104cad33e4ff
#
_entry.id   7da68c3f59ae30a4bb6b104cad33e4ff
#
_cell.length_a   1.000
_cell.length_b   1.000
_cell.length_c   1.000
_cell.angle_alpha   90.00
_cell.angle_beta   90.00
_cell.angle_gamma   90.00
#
_symmetry.space_group_name_H-M   'P 1'
#
loop_
_entity.id
_entity.type
_entity.pdbx_description
1 polymer ?
#
loop_
_entity_poly.entity_id
_entity_poly.type
_entity_poly.pdbx_seq_one_letter_code
_entity_poly.pdbx_strand_id
1 'polypeptide(L)'
;MDLLHITSLRPGADQRNPQGPNGVNFDESKANPYPNLPNPLALNNGKKVKTAKTWWRQRRPEIVELFDREIYGRVPKDVPKVKWDATGTAGGTNGDVPVVTKQLVGHVDNSAYPQVSVDIQLTLTTPANASGPVPVMLLLGAGPPPAGRAAPPARETAPPPGAGGPGRGPAGPSAQQLILAKGWGYASLSTSSVQADNGAGLTQGIIGLANKGQPRKLDDWGVLRAWAWGASRALDYFESDKSVDARHVGVAGHSRWGKTAVIAMAYDQRFAIVYDSSSGEGGSKLHRRNWGELVENIAARGEYHWMAGNFIKYAGPLRWSDLPVDSHELVALCAPRPVFIGAGTLTGDGWADPKGMFLAAVGAGPVYKLLGMKDLGATEFPPGETALVGGDIAYREHGGGHTDLPNWPTFLTFADRYMKTPRKPNPRR
;
A
#
# COMPACT_ATOMS: atom_id res chain seq x y z
N MET A 1 -21.42 -8.75 10.64
CA MET A 1 -21.83 -10.18 10.59
C MET A 1 -23.33 -10.31 10.31
N ASP A 2 -24.15 -9.56 11.01
CA ASP A 2 -25.63 -9.69 10.91
C ASP A 2 -26.17 -9.49 9.49
N LEU A 3 -25.71 -8.46 8.78
CA LEU A 3 -26.10 -8.21 7.38
C LEU A 3 -25.74 -9.35 6.40
N LEU A 4 -24.81 -10.21 6.77
CA LEU A 4 -24.37 -11.36 5.97
C LEU A 4 -24.86 -12.69 6.53
N HIS A 5 -25.66 -12.67 7.62
CA HIS A 5 -26.12 -13.84 8.36
C HIS A 5 -24.98 -14.79 8.80
N ILE A 6 -23.82 -14.21 9.14
CA ILE A 6 -22.65 -14.95 9.60
C ILE A 6 -22.69 -15.03 11.12
N THR A 7 -22.76 -16.26 11.66
CA THR A 7 -22.83 -16.51 13.11
C THR A 7 -21.45 -16.64 13.75
N SER A 8 -20.45 -17.10 13.00
CA SER A 8 -19.07 -17.27 13.49
C SER A 8 -18.06 -17.10 12.36
N LEU A 9 -16.85 -16.67 12.72
CA LEU A 9 -15.69 -16.63 11.82
C LEU A 9 -14.72 -17.73 12.25
N ARG A 10 -13.99 -18.28 11.29
CA ARG A 10 -12.84 -19.14 11.60
C ARG A 10 -11.78 -18.31 12.32
N PRO A 11 -11.06 -18.89 13.29
CA PRO A 11 -9.95 -18.21 13.93
C PRO A 11 -8.81 -17.96 12.91
N GLY A 12 -8.18 -16.80 12.99
CA GLY A 12 -6.97 -16.49 12.23
C GLY A 12 -5.77 -17.31 12.74
N ALA A 13 -4.70 -17.35 11.97
CA ALA A 13 -3.44 -17.97 12.34
C ALA A 13 -2.90 -17.37 13.64
N ASP A 14 -2.50 -18.22 14.59
CA ASP A 14 -1.95 -17.81 15.87
C ASP A 14 -0.43 -17.99 15.92
N GLN A 15 0.27 -16.87 15.83
CA GLN A 15 1.74 -16.83 15.90
C GLN A 15 2.26 -17.06 17.34
N ARG A 16 1.44 -16.77 18.35
CA ARG A 16 1.83 -16.93 19.76
C ARG A 16 1.69 -18.37 20.25
N ASN A 17 0.83 -19.15 19.59
CA ASN A 17 0.65 -20.57 19.85
C ASN A 17 0.75 -21.40 18.57
N PRO A 18 1.95 -21.54 17.99
CA PRO A 18 2.13 -22.24 16.70
C PRO A 18 1.73 -23.73 16.74
N GLN A 19 1.65 -24.33 17.92
CA GLN A 19 1.23 -25.73 18.10
C GLN A 19 -0.27 -25.85 18.43
N GLY A 20 -0.98 -24.74 18.51
CA GLY A 20 -2.42 -24.71 18.77
C GLY A 20 -3.25 -25.16 17.55
N PRO A 21 -4.56 -25.32 17.71
CA PRO A 21 -5.45 -25.81 16.65
C PRO A 21 -5.52 -24.86 15.43
N ASN A 22 -5.20 -23.60 15.61
CA ASN A 22 -5.06 -22.57 14.56
C ASN A 22 -3.65 -21.99 14.51
N GLY A 23 -2.63 -22.77 14.92
CA GLY A 23 -1.23 -22.34 14.87
C GLY A 23 -0.83 -21.89 13.47
N VAL A 24 0.03 -20.85 13.43
CA VAL A 24 0.52 -20.30 12.15
C VAL A 24 1.29 -21.36 11.37
N ASN A 25 1.07 -21.41 10.05
CA ASN A 25 1.83 -22.27 9.18
C ASN A 25 3.09 -21.53 8.67
N PHE A 26 4.26 -22.14 8.91
CA PHE A 26 5.56 -21.78 8.33
C PHE A 26 6.23 -23.00 7.66
N ASP A 27 5.45 -24.03 7.29
CA ASP A 27 5.88 -25.22 6.58
C ASP A 27 5.41 -25.12 5.12
N GLU A 28 6.37 -25.00 4.19
CA GLU A 28 6.09 -24.83 2.76
C GLU A 28 5.28 -25.99 2.17
N SER A 29 5.49 -27.22 2.68
CA SER A 29 4.73 -28.40 2.24
C SER A 29 3.23 -28.32 2.53
N LYS A 30 2.83 -27.44 3.46
CA LYS A 30 1.44 -27.17 3.86
C LYS A 30 0.88 -25.87 3.29
N ALA A 31 1.67 -25.15 2.49
CA ALA A 31 1.32 -23.80 2.03
C ALA A 31 0.21 -23.74 0.97
N ASN A 32 -0.47 -24.83 0.68
CA ASN A 32 -1.51 -24.98 -0.35
C ASN A 32 -1.01 -24.63 -1.78
N PRO A 33 -1.09 -25.54 -2.73
CA PRO A 33 -0.61 -25.33 -4.10
C PRO A 33 -1.43 -24.33 -4.92
N TYR A 34 -2.62 -23.91 -4.42
CA TYR A 34 -3.56 -22.95 -5.09
C TYR A 34 -3.62 -23.13 -6.63
N PRO A 35 -3.99 -24.31 -7.14
CA PRO A 35 -3.94 -24.63 -8.58
C PRO A 35 -4.89 -23.74 -9.42
N ASN A 36 -5.89 -23.11 -8.78
CA ASN A 36 -6.94 -22.32 -9.40
C ASN A 36 -6.76 -20.80 -9.16
N LEU A 37 -5.54 -20.30 -9.31
CA LEU A 37 -5.33 -18.85 -9.25
C LEU A 37 -6.13 -18.17 -10.38
N PRO A 38 -6.90 -17.10 -10.11
CA PRO A 38 -7.61 -16.37 -11.14
C PRO A 38 -6.68 -15.92 -12.26
N ASN A 39 -7.10 -16.05 -13.51
CA ASN A 39 -6.29 -15.63 -14.64
C ASN A 39 -6.51 -14.13 -14.92
N PRO A 40 -5.50 -13.26 -14.72
CA PRO A 40 -5.66 -11.83 -14.94
C PRO A 40 -5.94 -11.47 -16.41
N LEU A 41 -5.69 -12.39 -17.36
CA LEU A 41 -5.96 -12.23 -18.78
C LEU A 41 -7.19 -13.03 -19.27
N ALA A 42 -8.12 -13.33 -18.39
CA ALA A 42 -9.43 -13.90 -18.73
C ALA A 42 -10.55 -12.98 -18.27
N LEU A 43 -11.46 -12.62 -19.18
CA LEU A 43 -12.69 -11.89 -18.81
C LEU A 43 -13.61 -12.78 -17.97
N ASN A 44 -14.56 -12.18 -17.24
CA ASN A 44 -15.52 -12.90 -16.41
C ASN A 44 -16.39 -13.90 -17.24
N ASN A 45 -16.51 -13.68 -18.55
CA ASN A 45 -17.20 -14.60 -19.48
C ASN A 45 -16.27 -15.67 -20.07
N GLY A 46 -15.06 -15.83 -19.58
CA GLY A 46 -14.05 -16.81 -20.01
C GLY A 46 -13.25 -16.43 -21.25
N LYS A 47 -13.57 -15.33 -21.94
CA LYS A 47 -12.81 -14.90 -23.13
C LYS A 47 -11.41 -14.40 -22.75
N LYS A 48 -10.40 -14.78 -23.57
CA LYS A 48 -9.01 -14.36 -23.35
C LYS A 48 -8.78 -12.88 -23.68
N VAL A 49 -8.06 -12.18 -22.83
CA VAL A 49 -7.57 -10.81 -23.05
C VAL A 49 -6.27 -10.89 -23.85
N LYS A 50 -6.30 -10.43 -25.10
CA LYS A 50 -5.15 -10.54 -26.03
C LYS A 50 -4.56 -9.17 -26.42
N THR A 51 -5.17 -8.06 -26.01
CA THR A 51 -4.74 -6.72 -26.40
C THR A 51 -4.80 -5.75 -25.23
N ALA A 52 -3.91 -4.74 -25.24
CA ALA A 52 -3.95 -3.63 -24.29
C ALA A 52 -5.33 -2.94 -24.27
N LYS A 53 -5.97 -2.78 -25.44
CA LYS A 53 -7.33 -2.19 -25.54
C LYS A 53 -8.37 -3.00 -24.75
N THR A 54 -8.34 -4.34 -24.87
CA THR A 54 -9.27 -5.22 -24.13
C THR A 54 -8.95 -5.17 -22.62
N TRP A 55 -7.69 -5.14 -22.25
CA TRP A 55 -7.27 -4.96 -20.87
C TRP A 55 -7.88 -3.67 -20.27
N TRP A 56 -7.60 -2.52 -20.87
CA TRP A 56 -8.03 -1.23 -20.33
C TRP A 56 -9.55 -1.03 -20.32
N ARG A 57 -10.24 -1.53 -21.35
CA ARG A 57 -11.69 -1.26 -21.52
C ARG A 57 -12.60 -2.30 -20.88
N GLN A 58 -12.09 -3.50 -20.62
CA GLN A 58 -12.91 -4.61 -20.12
C GLN A 58 -12.32 -5.25 -18.88
N ARG A 59 -11.16 -5.93 -18.99
CA ARG A 59 -10.67 -6.75 -17.89
C ARG A 59 -10.26 -5.95 -16.65
N ARG A 60 -9.53 -4.86 -16.82
CA ARG A 60 -9.15 -4.01 -15.70
C ARG A 60 -10.37 -3.49 -14.92
N PRO A 61 -11.43 -2.95 -15.54
CA PRO A 61 -12.67 -2.60 -14.85
C PRO A 61 -13.34 -3.78 -14.14
N GLU A 62 -13.34 -5.00 -14.72
CA GLU A 62 -13.88 -6.20 -14.06
C GLU A 62 -13.11 -6.53 -12.77
N ILE A 63 -11.77 -6.48 -12.81
CA ILE A 63 -10.92 -6.74 -11.65
C ILE A 63 -11.15 -5.68 -10.57
N VAL A 64 -11.17 -4.40 -10.94
CA VAL A 64 -11.46 -3.28 -10.02
C VAL A 64 -12.81 -3.47 -9.34
N GLU A 65 -13.85 -3.84 -10.12
CA GLU A 65 -15.19 -4.11 -9.58
C GLU A 65 -15.19 -5.23 -8.53
N LEU A 66 -14.41 -6.29 -8.77
CA LEU A 66 -14.32 -7.42 -7.83
C LEU A 66 -13.58 -7.02 -6.55
N PHE A 67 -12.49 -6.24 -6.65
CA PHE A 67 -11.80 -5.70 -5.48
C PHE A 67 -12.67 -4.70 -4.69
N ASP A 68 -13.40 -3.82 -5.39
CA ASP A 68 -14.32 -2.88 -4.76
C ASP A 68 -15.44 -3.58 -4.02
N ARG A 69 -16.05 -4.59 -4.65
CA ARG A 69 -17.18 -5.29 -4.04
C ARG A 69 -16.78 -6.19 -2.90
N GLU A 70 -15.65 -6.92 -3.03
CA GLU A 70 -15.37 -8.04 -2.15
C GLU A 70 -14.25 -7.77 -1.14
N ILE A 71 -13.31 -6.88 -1.44
CA ILE A 71 -12.07 -6.74 -0.64
C ILE A 71 -11.93 -5.35 -0.02
N TYR A 72 -11.72 -4.29 -0.83
CA TYR A 72 -11.37 -2.97 -0.28
C TYR A 72 -12.55 -2.02 -0.12
N GLY A 73 -13.63 -2.26 -0.84
CA GLY A 73 -14.82 -1.43 -0.87
C GLY A 73 -14.73 -0.22 -1.80
N ARG A 74 -15.88 0.33 -2.14
CA ARG A 74 -16.04 1.44 -3.09
C ARG A 74 -15.86 2.79 -2.41
N VAL A 75 -15.09 3.64 -3.03
CA VAL A 75 -15.14 5.08 -2.72
C VAL A 75 -16.44 5.64 -3.26
N PRO A 76 -17.25 6.37 -2.46
CA PRO A 76 -18.47 7.00 -2.94
C PRO A 76 -18.19 7.95 -4.12
N LYS A 77 -19.12 8.04 -5.07
CA LYS A 77 -18.97 8.92 -6.25
C LYS A 77 -18.95 10.40 -5.88
N ASP A 78 -19.67 10.74 -4.84
CA ASP A 78 -19.88 12.08 -4.30
C ASP A 78 -19.09 12.31 -2.99
N VAL A 79 -17.91 11.66 -2.89
CA VAL A 79 -16.99 11.90 -1.78
C VAL A 79 -16.65 13.40 -1.70
N PRO A 80 -16.63 14.00 -0.48
CA PRO A 80 -16.40 15.43 -0.32
C PRO A 80 -15.06 15.90 -0.94
N LYS A 81 -15.05 17.15 -1.43
CA LYS A 81 -13.85 17.80 -1.99
C LYS A 81 -12.88 18.16 -0.86
N VAL A 82 -11.60 18.26 -1.23
CA VAL A 82 -10.53 18.69 -0.32
C VAL A 82 -9.96 20.02 -0.81
N LYS A 83 -9.88 20.99 0.10
CA LYS A 83 -9.16 22.24 -0.12
C LYS A 83 -7.86 22.19 0.67
N TRP A 84 -6.73 22.45 0.02
CA TRP A 84 -5.42 22.45 0.66
C TRP A 84 -4.98 23.85 1.04
N ASP A 85 -4.53 23.99 2.27
CA ASP A 85 -3.90 25.21 2.80
C ASP A 85 -2.49 24.89 3.31
N ALA A 86 -1.52 25.74 2.97
CA ALA A 86 -0.18 25.69 3.55
C ALA A 86 -0.20 26.47 4.87
N THR A 87 -0.08 25.75 5.98
CA THR A 87 -0.13 26.35 7.34
C THR A 87 1.22 26.82 7.84
N GLY A 88 2.31 26.38 7.19
CA GLY A 88 3.66 26.79 7.52
C GLY A 88 4.67 26.38 6.46
N THR A 89 5.72 27.18 6.34
CA THR A 89 6.89 26.85 5.50
C THR A 89 8.15 27.21 6.27
N ALA A 90 9.09 26.28 6.37
CA ALA A 90 10.34 26.49 7.08
C ALA A 90 11.53 25.96 6.29
N GLY A 91 12.63 26.68 6.28
CA GLY A 91 13.93 26.18 5.86
C GLY A 91 14.61 25.41 6.98
N GLY A 92 15.46 24.47 6.61
CA GLY A 92 16.24 23.66 7.56
C GLY A 92 17.24 22.77 6.86
N THR A 93 17.71 21.75 7.57
CA THR A 93 18.57 20.69 7.03
C THR A 93 18.01 19.33 7.42
N ASN A 94 18.18 18.34 6.54
CA ASN A 94 17.94 16.93 6.86
C ASN A 94 19.20 16.11 6.47
N GLY A 95 19.95 15.65 7.48
CA GLY A 95 21.36 15.31 7.27
C GLY A 95 22.11 16.54 6.78
N ASP A 96 22.91 16.39 5.71
CA ASP A 96 23.69 17.47 5.10
C ASP A 96 22.94 18.22 3.99
N VAL A 97 21.68 17.87 3.70
CA VAL A 97 20.91 18.48 2.63
C VAL A 97 20.07 19.64 3.14
N PRO A 98 20.28 20.88 2.65
CA PRO A 98 19.38 22.00 2.90
C PRO A 98 18.01 21.72 2.31
N VAL A 99 16.94 21.95 3.08
CA VAL A 99 15.57 21.64 2.68
C VAL A 99 14.60 22.78 2.95
N VAL A 100 13.49 22.77 2.23
CA VAL A 100 12.29 23.54 2.51
C VAL A 100 11.19 22.56 2.86
N THR A 101 10.57 22.72 4.03
CA THR A 101 9.44 21.88 4.48
C THR A 101 8.17 22.72 4.57
N LYS A 102 7.12 22.26 3.91
CA LYS A 102 5.77 22.82 3.99
C LYS A 102 4.91 21.95 4.88
N GLN A 103 4.17 22.57 5.80
CA GLN A 103 3.09 21.96 6.56
C GLN A 103 1.79 22.23 5.83
N LEU A 104 1.03 21.19 5.54
CA LEU A 104 -0.16 21.25 4.71
C LEU A 104 -1.35 20.63 5.44
N VAL A 105 -2.50 21.28 5.35
CA VAL A 105 -3.76 20.75 5.84
C VAL A 105 -4.76 20.71 4.71
N GLY A 106 -5.27 19.51 4.44
CA GLY A 106 -6.34 19.28 3.48
C GLY A 106 -7.70 19.29 4.18
N HIS A 107 -8.41 20.41 4.12
CA HIS A 107 -9.75 20.56 4.70
C HIS A 107 -10.76 19.86 3.80
N VAL A 108 -11.38 18.81 4.33
CA VAL A 108 -12.44 18.08 3.61
C VAL A 108 -13.77 18.81 3.83
N ASP A 109 -14.48 19.09 2.74
CA ASP A 109 -15.81 19.75 2.82
C ASP A 109 -16.79 18.89 3.62
N ASN A 110 -17.19 19.39 4.79
CA ASN A 110 -18.15 18.74 5.67
C ASN A 110 -19.52 19.43 5.71
N SER A 111 -19.82 20.30 4.76
CA SER A 111 -21.07 21.07 4.71
C SER A 111 -22.32 20.19 4.72
N ALA A 112 -22.23 18.99 4.10
CA ALA A 112 -23.32 18.01 4.06
C ALA A 112 -23.52 17.22 5.37
N TYR A 113 -22.50 17.20 6.27
CA TYR A 113 -22.54 16.53 7.57
C TYR A 113 -21.54 17.19 8.56
N PRO A 114 -21.88 18.37 9.15
CA PRO A 114 -20.94 19.15 9.98
C PRO A 114 -20.51 18.48 11.30
N GLN A 115 -21.16 17.38 11.70
CA GLN A 115 -20.82 16.63 12.91
C GLN A 115 -19.47 15.91 12.82
N VAL A 116 -18.95 15.70 11.61
CA VAL A 116 -17.64 15.10 11.37
C VAL A 116 -16.76 16.08 10.61
N SER A 117 -15.57 16.35 11.13
CA SER A 117 -14.53 17.14 10.46
C SER A 117 -13.32 16.28 10.15
N VAL A 118 -12.74 16.46 8.97
CA VAL A 118 -11.55 15.75 8.52
C VAL A 118 -10.54 16.75 7.97
N ASP A 119 -9.39 16.84 8.64
CA ASP A 119 -8.27 17.69 8.27
C ASP A 119 -7.05 16.82 7.98
N ILE A 120 -6.80 16.56 6.69
CA ILE A 120 -5.72 15.69 6.24
C ILE A 120 -4.39 16.37 6.49
N GLN A 121 -3.51 15.73 7.27
CA GLN A 121 -2.18 16.23 7.60
C GLN A 121 -1.14 15.69 6.62
N LEU A 122 -0.45 16.59 5.94
CA LEU A 122 0.59 16.29 4.97
C LEU A 122 1.79 17.20 5.20
N THR A 123 2.99 16.65 5.19
CA THR A 123 4.22 17.47 5.12
C THR A 123 4.89 17.20 3.78
N LEU A 124 5.42 18.25 3.15
CA LEU A 124 6.20 18.15 1.92
C LEU A 124 7.58 18.76 2.16
N THR A 125 8.63 17.98 1.96
CA THR A 125 10.02 18.42 2.08
C THR A 125 10.75 18.27 0.76
N THR A 126 11.31 19.36 0.25
CA THR A 126 12.09 19.39 -1.00
C THR A 126 13.47 19.96 -0.76
N PRO A 127 14.50 19.57 -1.55
CA PRO A 127 15.82 20.22 -1.49
C PRO A 127 15.70 21.74 -1.75
N ALA A 128 16.30 22.55 -0.87
CA ALA A 128 16.24 24.01 -0.98
C ALA A 128 16.95 24.55 -2.22
N ASN A 129 17.97 23.82 -2.70
CA ASN A 129 18.82 24.23 -3.84
C ASN A 129 18.38 23.60 -5.17
N ALA A 130 17.14 23.08 -5.26
CA ALA A 130 16.62 22.51 -6.49
C ALA A 130 16.47 23.60 -7.58
N SER A 131 16.96 23.32 -8.78
CA SER A 131 16.86 24.24 -9.92
C SER A 131 15.48 24.24 -10.62
N GLY A 132 14.54 23.43 -10.13
CA GLY A 132 13.19 23.26 -10.67
C GLY A 132 12.39 22.25 -9.88
N PRO A 133 11.19 21.87 -10.41
CA PRO A 133 10.37 20.85 -9.75
C PRO A 133 11.11 19.52 -9.64
N VAL A 134 10.97 18.86 -8.48
CA VAL A 134 11.65 17.58 -8.18
C VAL A 134 10.67 16.42 -8.11
N PRO A 135 11.10 15.19 -8.44
CA PRO A 135 10.35 13.98 -8.12
C PRO A 135 10.11 13.90 -6.60
N VAL A 136 8.98 13.30 -6.20
CA VAL A 136 8.61 13.18 -4.78
C VAL A 136 8.20 11.75 -4.46
N MET A 137 8.68 11.23 -3.31
CA MET A 137 8.15 10.00 -2.72
C MET A 137 7.13 10.34 -1.63
N LEU A 138 5.88 9.93 -1.81
CA LEU A 138 4.84 10.01 -0.78
C LEU A 138 4.97 8.81 0.16
N LEU A 139 5.36 9.08 1.39
CA LEU A 139 5.52 8.09 2.45
C LEU A 139 4.23 8.00 3.26
N LEU A 140 3.65 6.82 3.30
CA LEU A 140 2.45 6.52 4.08
C LEU A 140 2.84 6.03 5.47
N GLY A 141 2.17 6.53 6.51
CA GLY A 141 2.46 6.08 7.87
C GLY A 141 1.78 6.91 8.94
N ALA A 142 2.17 6.65 10.19
CA ALA A 142 1.87 7.55 11.29
C ALA A 142 2.80 8.75 11.16
N GLY A 143 2.31 9.84 10.58
CA GLY A 143 2.99 11.14 10.67
C GLY A 143 3.13 11.57 12.13
N PRO A 144 3.94 12.58 12.44
CA PRO A 144 3.96 13.15 13.77
C PRO A 144 2.54 13.53 14.20
N PRO A 145 2.17 13.34 15.48
CA PRO A 145 0.85 13.73 15.96
C PRO A 145 0.63 15.22 15.66
N PRO A 146 -0.63 15.63 15.37
CA PRO A 146 -0.96 17.05 15.19
C PRO A 146 -0.46 17.86 16.36
N ALA A 147 0.13 19.03 16.08
CA ALA A 147 0.59 19.94 17.14
C ALA A 147 -0.54 20.19 18.13
N GLY A 148 -0.33 19.87 19.42
CA GLY A 148 -1.31 20.04 20.49
C GLY A 148 -2.10 18.80 20.93
N ARG A 149 -1.92 17.64 20.31
CA ARG A 149 -2.47 16.38 20.80
C ARG A 149 -1.35 15.49 21.33
N ALA A 150 -1.42 15.12 22.61
CA ALA A 150 -0.54 14.10 23.16
C ALA A 150 -0.68 12.81 22.34
N ALA A 151 0.46 12.18 22.00
CA ALA A 151 0.44 10.88 21.34
C ALA A 151 -0.43 9.93 22.18
N PRO A 152 -1.35 9.16 21.57
CA PRO A 152 -2.02 8.11 22.30
C PRO A 152 -0.94 7.16 22.85
N PRO A 153 -1.11 6.62 24.06
CA PRO A 153 -0.15 5.68 24.61
C PRO A 153 0.05 4.56 23.59
N ALA A 154 1.33 4.29 23.27
CA ALA A 154 1.68 3.17 22.41
C ALA A 154 0.98 1.94 22.98
N ARG A 155 0.10 1.30 22.20
CA ARG A 155 -0.36 -0.03 22.54
C ARG A 155 0.90 -0.88 22.51
N GLU A 156 1.35 -1.26 23.70
CA GLU A 156 2.32 -2.34 23.88
C GLU A 156 1.72 -3.63 23.33
N THR A 157 1.78 -3.80 22.03
CA THR A 157 1.90 -5.15 21.49
C THR A 157 3.35 -5.52 21.74
N ALA A 158 3.62 -6.08 22.90
CA ALA A 158 4.93 -6.66 23.18
C ALA A 158 5.29 -7.56 22.00
N PRO A 159 6.48 -7.40 21.40
CA PRO A 159 6.92 -8.32 20.36
C PRO A 159 6.94 -9.73 20.96
N PRO A 160 6.60 -10.75 20.17
CA PRO A 160 6.62 -12.13 20.65
C PRO A 160 8.01 -12.47 21.20
N PRO A 161 8.11 -13.31 22.25
CA PRO A 161 9.40 -13.73 22.80
C PRO A 161 10.20 -14.46 21.71
N GLY A 162 11.34 -13.89 21.31
CA GLY A 162 12.20 -14.42 20.26
C GLY A 162 12.47 -13.42 19.10
N ALA A 163 11.71 -12.36 18.96
CA ALA A 163 12.12 -11.23 18.13
C ALA A 163 13.18 -10.43 18.93
N GLY A 164 14.44 -10.77 18.75
CA GLY A 164 15.55 -9.94 19.23
C GLY A 164 15.33 -8.53 18.68
N GLY A 165 15.12 -7.57 19.57
CA GLY A 165 15.08 -6.16 19.20
C GLY A 165 16.34 -5.85 18.41
N PRO A 166 16.29 -5.02 17.37
CA PRO A 166 17.46 -4.67 16.60
C PRO A 166 18.46 -4.05 17.57
N GLY A 167 19.60 -4.73 17.76
CA GLY A 167 20.77 -4.10 18.36
C GLY A 167 20.99 -2.80 17.58
N ARG A 168 21.02 -1.66 18.28
CA ARG A 168 21.36 -0.36 17.68
C ARG A 168 22.79 -0.42 17.16
N GLY A 169 22.95 -0.95 15.93
CA GLY A 169 24.11 -0.62 15.11
C GLY A 169 24.09 0.88 14.80
N PRO A 170 25.19 1.49 14.37
CA PRO A 170 25.19 2.88 13.95
C PRO A 170 24.08 3.06 12.93
N ALA A 171 23.12 3.95 13.24
CA ALA A 171 21.95 4.16 12.40
C ALA A 171 22.43 4.71 11.06
N GLY A 172 22.32 3.91 10.01
CA GLY A 172 22.52 4.37 8.63
C GLY A 172 21.52 5.49 8.30
N PRO A 173 21.66 6.11 7.11
CA PRO A 173 20.78 7.19 6.70
C PRO A 173 19.33 6.71 6.65
N SER A 174 18.40 7.57 7.10
CA SER A 174 16.96 7.31 6.99
C SER A 174 16.49 7.27 5.53
N ALA A 175 15.30 6.70 5.27
CA ALA A 175 14.69 6.71 3.95
C ALA A 175 14.59 8.14 3.37
N GLN A 176 14.22 9.12 4.20
CA GLN A 176 14.14 10.54 3.83
C GLN A 176 15.49 11.10 3.39
N GLN A 177 16.56 10.78 4.12
CA GLN A 177 17.93 11.21 3.76
C GLN A 177 18.39 10.56 2.46
N LEU A 178 18.08 9.27 2.25
CA LEU A 178 18.40 8.58 1.00
C LEU A 178 17.66 9.17 -0.20
N ILE A 179 16.38 9.56 -0.05
CA ILE A 179 15.57 10.23 -1.07
C ILE A 179 16.17 11.60 -1.40
N LEU A 180 16.49 12.40 -0.38
CA LEU A 180 17.09 13.73 -0.57
C LEU A 180 18.47 13.65 -1.24
N ALA A 181 19.27 12.63 -0.93
CA ALA A 181 20.57 12.40 -1.58
C ALA A 181 20.44 12.13 -3.11
N LYS A 182 19.25 11.72 -3.59
CA LYS A 182 18.93 11.62 -5.02
C LYS A 182 18.53 12.98 -5.64
N GLY A 183 18.43 14.04 -4.84
CA GLY A 183 17.87 15.32 -5.27
C GLY A 183 16.34 15.31 -5.40
N TRP A 184 15.67 14.28 -4.85
CA TRP A 184 14.21 14.19 -4.80
C TRP A 184 13.67 14.78 -3.51
N GLY A 185 12.38 15.13 -3.51
CA GLY A 185 11.64 15.45 -2.30
C GLY A 185 10.94 14.22 -1.73
N TYR A 186 10.45 14.37 -0.52
CA TYR A 186 9.53 13.42 0.09
C TYR A 186 8.36 14.14 0.74
N ALA A 187 7.25 13.45 0.84
CA ALA A 187 6.10 13.92 1.60
C ALA A 187 5.65 12.83 2.57
N SER A 188 5.15 13.21 3.74
CA SER A 188 4.64 12.27 4.75
C SER A 188 3.15 12.53 4.97
N LEU A 189 2.32 11.55 4.66
CA LEU A 189 0.88 11.60 4.89
C LEU A 189 0.54 10.89 6.21
N SER A 190 -0.06 11.64 7.14
CA SER A 190 -0.66 11.05 8.34
C SER A 190 -1.96 10.34 7.97
N THR A 191 -1.91 9.02 7.79
CA THR A 191 -3.08 8.24 7.39
C THR A 191 -4.20 8.28 8.44
N SER A 192 -3.85 8.39 9.71
CA SER A 192 -4.81 8.53 10.81
C SER A 192 -5.61 9.83 10.78
N SER A 193 -5.09 10.89 10.11
CA SER A 193 -5.82 12.14 9.89
C SER A 193 -6.91 12.02 8.82
N VAL A 194 -6.80 11.02 7.95
CA VAL A 194 -7.83 10.67 6.97
C VAL A 194 -8.89 9.78 7.60
N GLN A 195 -8.45 8.70 8.26
CA GLN A 195 -9.29 7.70 8.88
C GLN A 195 -8.54 6.99 10.02
N ALA A 196 -9.17 6.87 11.18
CA ALA A 196 -8.58 6.15 12.30
C ALA A 196 -8.42 4.65 12.01
N ASP A 197 -7.33 4.06 12.51
CA ASP A 197 -7.00 2.63 12.37
C ASP A 197 -7.70 1.79 13.45
N ASN A 198 -9.03 1.81 13.44
CA ASN A 198 -9.84 0.98 14.34
C ASN A 198 -11.30 0.92 13.87
N GLY A 199 -12.01 -0.13 14.32
CA GLY A 199 -13.41 -0.36 13.96
C GLY A 199 -14.39 0.70 14.51
N ALA A 200 -14.07 1.33 15.62
CA ALA A 200 -14.91 2.41 16.19
C ALA A 200 -14.89 3.67 15.31
N GLY A 201 -13.84 3.87 14.50
CA GLY A 201 -13.71 5.02 13.60
C GLY A 201 -14.56 4.94 12.33
N LEU A 202 -15.27 3.85 12.05
CA LEU A 202 -16.02 3.68 10.80
C LEU A 202 -17.22 4.63 10.63
N THR A 203 -17.68 5.27 11.69
CA THR A 203 -18.70 6.34 11.66
C THR A 203 -18.10 7.74 11.84
N GLN A 204 -16.77 7.82 11.86
CA GLN A 204 -15.96 9.04 11.97
C GLN A 204 -14.91 9.05 10.85
N GLY A 205 -14.11 10.10 10.77
CA GLY A 205 -13.13 10.28 9.70
C GLY A 205 -13.80 10.41 8.34
N ILE A 206 -13.06 10.16 7.29
CA ILE A 206 -13.60 10.33 5.91
C ILE A 206 -14.72 9.32 5.60
N ILE A 207 -14.65 8.11 6.15
CA ILE A 207 -15.73 7.10 5.99
C ILE A 207 -17.01 7.61 6.63
N GLY A 208 -16.95 8.07 7.90
CA GLY A 208 -18.11 8.59 8.61
C GLY A 208 -18.66 9.87 8.00
N LEU A 209 -17.80 10.76 7.52
CA LEU A 209 -18.22 11.98 6.83
C LEU A 209 -18.99 11.63 5.53
N ALA A 210 -18.43 10.77 4.69
CA ALA A 210 -19.06 10.37 3.43
C ALA A 210 -20.39 9.64 3.64
N ASN A 211 -20.48 8.81 4.69
CA ASN A 211 -21.69 8.05 5.03
C ASN A 211 -22.64 8.81 5.97
N LYS A 212 -22.35 10.09 6.30
CA LYS A 212 -23.13 10.93 7.22
C LYS A 212 -23.38 10.24 8.56
N GLY A 213 -22.34 9.64 9.13
CA GLY A 213 -22.36 8.91 10.40
C GLY A 213 -23.12 7.57 10.37
N GLN A 214 -23.65 7.16 9.23
CA GLN A 214 -24.34 5.88 9.11
C GLN A 214 -23.36 4.71 9.03
N PRO A 215 -23.75 3.50 9.47
CA PRO A 215 -22.97 2.29 9.27
C PRO A 215 -22.67 2.04 7.78
N ARG A 216 -21.51 1.44 7.51
CA ARG A 216 -21.12 1.07 6.15
C ARG A 216 -22.05 0.01 5.57
N LYS A 217 -22.33 0.13 4.27
CA LYS A 217 -22.84 -0.98 3.47
C LYS A 217 -21.75 -2.06 3.31
N LEU A 218 -22.13 -3.22 2.82
CA LEU A 218 -21.25 -4.37 2.70
C LEU A 218 -20.09 -4.15 1.70
N ASP A 219 -20.29 -3.29 0.71
CA ASP A 219 -19.30 -2.92 -0.30
C ASP A 219 -18.80 -1.47 -0.17
N ASP A 220 -19.10 -0.79 0.92
CA ASP A 220 -18.47 0.49 1.24
C ASP A 220 -17.00 0.29 1.62
N TRP A 221 -16.20 1.31 1.32
CA TRP A 221 -14.76 1.29 1.53
C TRP A 221 -14.30 1.01 2.96
N GLY A 222 -13.21 0.22 3.05
CA GLY A 222 -12.47 0.02 4.28
C GLY A 222 -11.41 1.09 4.51
N VAL A 223 -10.75 1.01 5.65
CA VAL A 223 -9.74 1.98 6.07
C VAL A 223 -8.54 2.02 5.11
N LEU A 224 -8.08 0.87 4.58
CA LEU A 224 -6.98 0.85 3.59
C LEU A 224 -7.35 1.62 2.33
N ARG A 225 -8.59 1.48 1.86
CA ARG A 225 -9.08 2.20 0.68
C ARG A 225 -9.26 3.69 0.95
N ALA A 226 -9.67 4.06 2.18
CA ALA A 226 -9.77 5.45 2.62
C ALA A 226 -8.39 6.11 2.71
N TRP A 227 -7.37 5.42 3.21
CA TRP A 227 -6.00 5.92 3.22
C TRP A 227 -5.42 6.07 1.79
N ALA A 228 -5.70 5.12 0.90
CA ALA A 228 -5.33 5.22 -0.51
C ALA A 228 -6.03 6.42 -1.20
N TRP A 229 -7.28 6.71 -0.85
CA TRP A 229 -7.96 7.93 -1.29
C TRP A 229 -7.25 9.18 -0.76
N GLY A 230 -6.85 9.21 0.51
CA GLY A 230 -6.05 10.30 1.09
C GLY A 230 -4.74 10.54 0.35
N ALA A 231 -4.06 9.45 -0.06
CA ALA A 231 -2.85 9.54 -0.90
C ALA A 231 -3.14 10.18 -2.27
N SER A 232 -4.28 9.87 -2.89
CA SER A 232 -4.72 10.53 -4.13
C SER A 232 -5.02 12.01 -3.92
N ARG A 233 -5.52 12.41 -2.74
CA ARG A 233 -5.74 13.84 -2.41
C ARG A 233 -4.43 14.60 -2.24
N ALA A 234 -3.39 13.94 -1.69
CA ALA A 234 -2.05 14.54 -1.66
C ALA A 234 -1.51 14.78 -3.07
N LEU A 235 -1.79 13.87 -4.01
CA LEU A 235 -1.42 14.04 -5.42
C LEU A 235 -2.11 15.25 -6.07
N ASP A 236 -3.39 15.50 -5.74
CA ASP A 236 -4.10 16.70 -6.22
C ASP A 236 -3.38 17.99 -5.77
N TYR A 237 -2.85 18.04 -4.55
CA TYR A 237 -2.02 19.15 -4.09
C TYR A 237 -0.72 19.26 -4.91
N PHE A 238 -0.02 18.13 -5.10
CA PHE A 238 1.26 18.13 -5.82
C PHE A 238 1.14 18.60 -7.27
N GLU A 239 0.01 18.37 -7.93
CA GLU A 239 -0.25 18.90 -9.28
C GLU A 239 -0.27 20.44 -9.31
N SER A 240 -0.56 21.10 -8.20
CA SER A 240 -0.57 22.55 -8.05
C SER A 240 0.73 23.15 -7.50
N ASP A 241 1.59 22.35 -6.88
CA ASP A 241 2.82 22.82 -6.22
C ASP A 241 3.99 22.88 -7.21
N LYS A 242 4.49 24.11 -7.47
CA LYS A 242 5.57 24.36 -8.44
C LYS A 242 6.92 23.73 -8.05
N SER A 243 7.10 23.29 -6.81
CA SER A 243 8.33 22.60 -6.38
C SER A 243 8.31 21.10 -6.68
N VAL A 244 7.15 20.53 -7.09
CA VAL A 244 6.95 19.12 -7.35
C VAL A 244 6.81 18.83 -8.85
N ASP A 245 7.56 17.86 -9.38
CA ASP A 245 7.25 17.25 -10.66
C ASP A 245 6.15 16.18 -10.45
N ALA A 246 4.90 16.58 -10.58
CA ALA A 246 3.74 15.75 -10.30
C ALA A 246 3.63 14.50 -11.20
N ARG A 247 4.37 14.44 -12.32
CA ARG A 247 4.44 13.25 -13.17
C ARG A 247 5.38 12.18 -12.61
N HIS A 248 6.21 12.55 -11.64
CA HIS A 248 7.18 11.69 -11.00
C HIS A 248 6.94 11.64 -9.48
N VAL A 249 5.72 11.31 -9.08
CA VAL A 249 5.35 11.06 -7.68
C VAL A 249 5.23 9.55 -7.48
N GLY A 250 6.11 9.02 -6.62
CA GLY A 250 6.02 7.65 -6.14
C GLY A 250 5.26 7.56 -4.82
N VAL A 251 4.78 6.37 -4.47
CA VAL A 251 4.15 6.08 -3.18
C VAL A 251 4.87 4.92 -2.50
N ALA A 252 5.09 5.02 -1.20
CA ALA A 252 5.76 3.99 -0.41
C ALA A 252 5.08 3.76 0.93
N GLY A 253 5.10 2.52 1.40
CA GLY A 253 4.61 2.16 2.72
C GLY A 253 5.15 0.81 3.18
N HIS A 254 5.12 0.60 4.48
CA HIS A 254 5.54 -0.64 5.14
C HIS A 254 4.37 -1.28 5.88
N SER A 255 4.27 -2.62 5.89
CA SER A 255 3.23 -3.35 6.59
C SER A 255 1.82 -2.92 6.10
N ARG A 256 0.89 -2.52 6.98
CA ARG A 256 -0.45 -2.02 6.61
C ARG A 256 -0.40 -0.81 5.66
N TRP A 257 0.63 0.01 5.75
CA TRP A 257 0.84 1.12 4.81
C TRP A 257 1.43 0.65 3.47
N GLY A 258 2.13 -0.49 3.44
CA GLY A 258 2.49 -1.20 2.21
C GLY A 258 1.25 -1.68 1.47
N LYS A 259 0.29 -2.32 2.19
CA LYS A 259 -1.03 -2.65 1.64
C LYS A 259 -1.68 -1.40 1.01
N THR A 260 -1.68 -0.27 1.74
CA THR A 260 -2.24 1.00 1.26
C THR A 260 -1.50 1.55 0.04
N ALA A 261 -0.17 1.45 0.00
CA ALA A 261 0.64 1.96 -1.10
C ALA A 261 0.34 1.24 -2.41
N VAL A 262 0.28 -0.10 -2.40
CA VAL A 262 -0.05 -0.87 -3.60
C VAL A 262 -1.51 -0.64 -4.04
N ILE A 263 -2.45 -0.47 -3.10
CA ILE A 263 -3.83 -0.08 -3.39
C ILE A 263 -3.87 1.31 -4.05
N ALA A 264 -3.19 2.31 -3.48
CA ALA A 264 -3.13 3.65 -4.05
C ALA A 264 -2.60 3.63 -5.49
N MET A 265 -1.50 2.91 -5.73
CA MET A 265 -0.92 2.73 -7.06
C MET A 265 -1.88 2.02 -8.03
N ALA A 266 -2.59 0.99 -7.60
CA ALA A 266 -3.52 0.23 -8.42
C ALA A 266 -4.73 1.08 -8.88
N TYR A 267 -5.23 1.93 -8.00
CA TYR A 267 -6.45 2.72 -8.26
C TYR A 267 -6.20 4.09 -8.87
N ASP A 268 -5.12 4.78 -8.50
CA ASP A 268 -4.78 6.09 -9.07
C ASP A 268 -3.63 5.98 -10.09
N GLN A 269 -3.96 6.20 -11.36
CA GLN A 269 -3.03 6.05 -12.47
C GLN A 269 -1.94 7.14 -12.52
N ARG A 270 -2.01 8.17 -11.67
CA ARG A 270 -1.06 9.28 -11.63
C ARG A 270 0.22 8.96 -10.85
N PHE A 271 0.17 8.00 -9.91
CA PHE A 271 1.40 7.55 -9.24
C PHE A 271 2.36 6.91 -10.24
N ALA A 272 3.61 7.33 -10.22
CA ALA A 272 4.63 6.91 -11.18
C ALA A 272 5.27 5.56 -10.80
N ILE A 273 5.39 5.24 -9.51
CA ILE A 273 6.04 4.04 -8.98
C ILE A 273 5.53 3.73 -7.57
N VAL A 274 5.58 2.47 -7.17
CA VAL A 274 5.30 2.08 -5.78
C VAL A 274 6.45 1.29 -5.17
N TYR A 275 6.74 1.56 -3.89
CA TYR A 275 7.47 0.66 -3.01
C TYR A 275 6.51 0.07 -1.98
N ASP A 276 6.18 -1.18 -2.19
CA ASP A 276 5.36 -2.03 -1.33
C ASP A 276 6.27 -2.86 -0.44
N SER A 277 6.32 -2.55 0.86
CA SER A 277 7.18 -3.22 1.82
C SER A 277 6.40 -4.07 2.81
N SER A 278 6.69 -5.36 2.86
CA SER A 278 6.15 -6.34 3.83
C SER A 278 4.62 -6.24 3.98
N SER A 279 3.91 -6.07 2.87
CA SER A 279 2.48 -5.77 2.93
C SER A 279 1.61 -6.97 3.32
N GLY A 280 2.07 -8.20 3.14
CA GLY A 280 1.39 -9.39 3.62
C GLY A 280 -0.03 -9.57 3.10
N GLU A 281 -0.87 -10.22 3.90
CA GLU A 281 -2.27 -10.49 3.59
C GLU A 281 -3.08 -9.19 3.43
N GLY A 282 -3.88 -9.12 2.37
CA GLY A 282 -4.60 -7.88 2.01
C GLY A 282 -3.71 -6.82 1.35
N GLY A 283 -2.45 -7.13 1.07
CA GLY A 283 -1.51 -6.41 0.22
C GLY A 283 -1.10 -7.28 -0.96
N SER A 284 0.20 -7.46 -1.19
CA SER A 284 0.70 -8.25 -2.31
C SER A 284 0.91 -9.75 -2.01
N LYS A 285 0.64 -10.24 -0.79
CA LYS A 285 0.63 -11.69 -0.52
C LYS A 285 -0.58 -12.36 -1.16
N LEU A 286 -0.37 -13.52 -1.82
CA LEU A 286 -1.49 -14.32 -2.33
C LEU A 286 -2.43 -14.77 -1.22
N HIS A 287 -3.71 -14.40 -1.30
CA HIS A 287 -4.77 -14.79 -0.37
C HIS A 287 -4.93 -16.32 -0.25
N ARG A 288 -4.72 -17.03 -1.37
CA ARG A 288 -4.87 -18.49 -1.44
C ARG A 288 -3.72 -19.27 -0.83
N ARG A 289 -2.68 -18.58 -0.37
CA ARG A 289 -1.52 -19.23 0.22
C ARG A 289 -1.66 -19.35 1.74
N ASN A 290 -1.68 -20.59 2.24
CA ASN A 290 -1.73 -20.87 3.67
C ASN A 290 -0.34 -20.70 4.30
N TRP A 291 0.03 -19.46 4.61
CA TRP A 291 1.31 -19.11 5.23
C TRP A 291 1.18 -17.80 6.00
N GLY A 292 1.73 -17.74 7.21
CA GLY A 292 1.78 -16.49 7.98
C GLY A 292 0.40 -15.92 8.27
N GLU A 293 0.23 -14.62 7.98
CA GLU A 293 -1.04 -13.91 8.08
C GLU A 293 -2.05 -14.44 7.04
N LEU A 294 -3.29 -14.66 7.46
CA LEU A 294 -4.36 -15.21 6.62
C LEU A 294 -5.55 -14.25 6.51
N VAL A 295 -6.45 -14.52 5.57
CA VAL A 295 -7.74 -13.81 5.43
C VAL A 295 -8.49 -13.76 6.75
N GLU A 296 -8.47 -14.84 7.53
CA GLU A 296 -9.10 -14.93 8.85
C GLU A 296 -8.51 -13.93 9.85
N ASN A 297 -7.22 -13.62 9.77
CA ASN A 297 -6.58 -12.60 10.61
C ASN A 297 -7.12 -11.21 10.30
N ILE A 298 -7.14 -10.86 9.01
CA ILE A 298 -7.64 -9.55 8.54
C ILE A 298 -9.15 -9.41 8.80
N ALA A 299 -9.94 -10.49 8.67
CA ALA A 299 -11.36 -10.48 8.95
C ALA A 299 -11.69 -10.45 10.46
N ALA A 300 -10.71 -10.70 11.34
CA ALA A 300 -10.89 -10.72 12.78
C ALA A 300 -11.19 -9.33 13.36
N ARG A 301 -11.69 -9.30 14.59
CA ARG A 301 -12.13 -8.08 15.29
C ARG A 301 -11.08 -6.96 15.33
N GLY A 302 -9.79 -7.30 15.29
CA GLY A 302 -8.70 -6.32 15.34
C GLY A 302 -8.52 -5.55 14.06
N GLU A 303 -8.86 -6.12 12.89
CA GLU A 303 -8.45 -5.62 11.58
C GLU A 303 -9.58 -5.55 10.54
N TYR A 304 -10.78 -6.11 10.80
CA TYR A 304 -11.90 -6.13 9.85
C TYR A 304 -12.27 -4.77 9.26
N HIS A 305 -11.94 -3.69 9.95
CA HIS A 305 -12.18 -2.32 9.51
C HIS A 305 -11.35 -1.92 8.29
N TRP A 306 -10.24 -2.63 8.02
CA TRP A 306 -9.39 -2.37 6.87
C TRP A 306 -10.09 -2.66 5.55
N MET A 307 -10.98 -3.64 5.53
CA MET A 307 -11.63 -4.18 4.33
C MET A 307 -13.10 -3.76 4.22
N ALA A 308 -13.71 -4.03 3.06
CA ALA A 308 -15.16 -3.99 2.89
C ALA A 308 -15.87 -5.00 3.79
N GLY A 309 -17.13 -4.76 4.13
CA GLY A 309 -17.92 -5.69 4.93
C GLY A 309 -18.07 -7.08 4.29
N ASN A 310 -18.09 -7.14 2.96
CA ASN A 310 -18.16 -8.40 2.21
C ASN A 310 -16.96 -9.31 2.45
N PHE A 311 -15.78 -8.77 2.79
CA PHE A 311 -14.56 -9.56 2.96
C PHE A 311 -14.69 -10.61 4.06
N ILE A 312 -15.46 -10.34 5.12
CA ILE A 312 -15.61 -11.28 6.24
C ILE A 312 -16.29 -12.61 5.84
N LYS A 313 -16.99 -12.67 4.69
CA LYS A 313 -17.55 -13.92 4.16
C LYS A 313 -16.48 -15.00 4.00
N TYR A 314 -15.26 -14.60 3.61
CA TYR A 314 -14.16 -15.48 3.27
C TYR A 314 -13.42 -16.04 4.50
N ALA A 315 -13.74 -15.52 5.67
CA ALA A 315 -13.37 -16.11 6.97
C ALA A 315 -14.56 -16.80 7.67
N GLY A 316 -15.74 -16.74 7.09
CA GLY A 316 -16.99 -17.34 7.58
C GLY A 316 -17.45 -18.52 6.71
N PRO A 317 -18.60 -18.39 6.01
CA PRO A 317 -19.17 -19.48 5.20
C PRO A 317 -18.33 -19.82 3.95
N LEU A 318 -17.61 -18.85 3.41
CA LEU A 318 -16.71 -19.03 2.26
C LEU A 318 -15.25 -19.17 2.74
N ARG A 319 -14.38 -19.57 1.82
CA ARG A 319 -12.95 -19.70 2.05
C ARG A 319 -12.20 -18.71 1.15
N TRP A 320 -10.93 -18.49 1.45
CA TRP A 320 -10.03 -17.66 0.62
C TRP A 320 -9.88 -18.20 -0.82
N SER A 321 -10.06 -19.52 -1.05
CA SER A 321 -10.17 -20.11 -2.39
C SER A 321 -11.39 -19.64 -3.17
N ASP A 322 -12.44 -19.15 -2.50
CA ASP A 322 -13.68 -18.67 -3.13
C ASP A 322 -13.61 -17.18 -3.50
N LEU A 323 -12.53 -16.47 -3.12
CA LEU A 323 -12.30 -15.11 -3.56
C LEU A 323 -12.27 -15.05 -5.09
N PRO A 324 -13.01 -14.11 -5.71
CA PRO A 324 -13.04 -14.00 -7.18
C PRO A 324 -11.78 -13.39 -7.79
N VAL A 325 -10.92 -12.82 -6.96
CA VAL A 325 -9.63 -12.19 -7.30
C VAL A 325 -8.56 -12.65 -6.32
N ASP A 326 -7.29 -12.34 -6.64
CA ASP A 326 -6.17 -12.54 -5.72
C ASP A 326 -5.12 -11.44 -5.88
N SER A 327 -4.17 -11.33 -4.96
CA SER A 327 -3.22 -10.22 -4.86
C SER A 327 -2.33 -10.02 -6.10
N HIS A 328 -2.06 -11.06 -6.89
CA HIS A 328 -1.37 -10.91 -8.17
C HIS A 328 -2.16 -10.03 -9.17
N GLU A 329 -3.49 -10.03 -9.10
CA GLU A 329 -4.32 -9.13 -9.89
C GLU A 329 -4.28 -7.69 -9.36
N LEU A 330 -4.11 -7.48 -8.04
CA LEU A 330 -3.84 -6.15 -7.47
C LEU A 330 -2.52 -5.57 -8.01
N VAL A 331 -1.44 -6.37 -8.01
CA VAL A 331 -0.16 -6.00 -8.60
C VAL A 331 -0.31 -5.74 -10.10
N ALA A 332 -1.09 -6.55 -10.81
CA ALA A 332 -1.37 -6.37 -12.25
C ALA A 332 -2.14 -5.07 -12.54
N LEU A 333 -3.00 -4.58 -11.64
CA LEU A 333 -3.67 -3.29 -11.78
C LEU A 333 -2.69 -2.10 -11.76
N CYS A 334 -1.48 -2.27 -11.22
CA CYS A 334 -0.43 -1.25 -11.24
C CYS A 334 0.19 -1.08 -12.64
N ALA A 335 0.13 -2.10 -13.50
CA ALA A 335 0.72 -2.06 -14.84
C ALA A 335 0.15 -0.91 -15.70
N PRO A 336 0.96 -0.25 -16.56
CA PRO A 336 2.35 -0.56 -16.92
C PRO A 336 3.42 0.07 -15.99
N ARG A 337 3.00 0.68 -14.88
CA ARG A 337 3.89 1.44 -13.99
C ARG A 337 4.69 0.50 -13.09
N PRO A 338 5.96 0.85 -12.78
CA PRO A 338 6.86 -0.02 -12.03
C PRO A 338 6.40 -0.26 -10.59
N VAL A 339 6.61 -1.50 -10.14
CA VAL A 339 6.33 -1.95 -8.77
C VAL A 339 7.59 -2.56 -8.19
N PHE A 340 7.98 -2.11 -7.00
CA PHE A 340 9.00 -2.76 -6.19
C PHE A 340 8.36 -3.37 -4.96
N ILE A 341 8.45 -4.69 -4.82
CA ILE A 341 7.98 -5.45 -3.66
C ILE A 341 9.19 -5.82 -2.83
N GLY A 342 9.20 -5.41 -1.57
CA GLY A 342 10.26 -5.71 -0.62
C GLY A 342 9.72 -6.38 0.63
N ALA A 343 10.51 -7.28 1.23
CA ALA A 343 10.16 -7.95 2.48
C ALA A 343 11.43 -8.26 3.28
N GLY A 344 11.28 -8.58 4.57
CA GLY A 344 12.30 -9.33 5.29
C GLY A 344 12.32 -10.79 4.84
N THR A 345 13.34 -11.55 5.27
CA THR A 345 13.42 -12.98 4.98
C THR A 345 12.32 -13.78 5.67
N LEU A 346 12.06 -14.99 5.19
CA LEU A 346 11.07 -15.91 5.78
C LEU A 346 11.25 -16.11 7.28
N THR A 347 12.48 -16.10 7.77
CA THR A 347 12.79 -16.24 9.22
C THR A 347 12.57 -14.95 10.01
N GLY A 348 12.72 -13.79 9.38
CA GLY A 348 12.61 -12.48 10.04
C GLY A 348 11.27 -11.78 9.82
N ASP A 349 10.57 -12.14 8.74
CA ASP A 349 9.31 -11.51 8.30
C ASP A 349 8.29 -12.55 7.78
N GLY A 350 8.39 -13.78 8.27
CA GLY A 350 7.56 -14.90 7.81
C GLY A 350 6.05 -14.64 7.92
N TRP A 351 5.63 -13.79 8.85
CA TRP A 351 4.23 -13.39 8.98
C TRP A 351 3.68 -12.72 7.71
N ALA A 352 4.48 -11.88 7.05
CA ALA A 352 4.10 -11.22 5.81
C ALA A 352 4.12 -12.14 4.57
N ASP A 353 4.62 -13.37 4.70
CA ASP A 353 4.78 -14.33 3.60
C ASP A 353 5.56 -13.76 2.40
N PRO A 354 6.87 -13.53 2.53
CA PRO A 354 7.70 -12.99 1.45
C PRO A 354 7.57 -13.79 0.14
N LYS A 355 7.47 -15.12 0.24
CA LYS A 355 7.29 -15.97 -0.95
C LYS A 355 5.91 -15.79 -1.59
N GLY A 356 4.86 -15.58 -0.80
CA GLY A 356 3.53 -15.27 -1.32
C GLY A 356 3.50 -13.93 -2.06
N MET A 357 4.25 -12.93 -1.56
CA MET A 357 4.42 -11.63 -2.23
C MET A 357 5.21 -11.77 -3.54
N PHE A 358 6.28 -12.57 -3.56
CA PHE A 358 7.01 -12.91 -4.78
C PHE A 358 6.11 -13.59 -5.82
N LEU A 359 5.31 -14.56 -5.42
CA LEU A 359 4.42 -15.30 -6.32
C LEU A 359 3.34 -14.38 -6.92
N ALA A 360 2.86 -13.38 -6.18
CA ALA A 360 1.97 -12.38 -6.72
C ALA A 360 2.67 -11.49 -7.77
N ALA A 361 3.93 -11.13 -7.55
CA ALA A 361 4.75 -10.43 -8.55
C ALA A 361 4.87 -11.25 -9.84
N VAL A 362 5.15 -12.56 -9.73
CA VAL A 362 5.19 -13.49 -10.88
C VAL A 362 3.83 -13.54 -11.59
N GLY A 363 2.74 -13.70 -10.83
CA GLY A 363 1.37 -13.80 -11.35
C GLY A 363 0.87 -12.55 -12.09
N ALA A 364 1.40 -11.38 -11.77
CA ALA A 364 1.12 -10.13 -12.46
C ALA A 364 1.86 -10.00 -13.81
N GLY A 365 2.95 -10.75 -14.01
CA GLY A 365 3.83 -10.67 -15.18
C GLY A 365 3.13 -10.74 -16.54
N PRO A 366 2.12 -11.62 -16.75
CA PRO A 366 1.40 -11.70 -18.03
C PRO A 366 0.75 -10.35 -18.45
N VAL A 367 0.26 -9.55 -17.50
CA VAL A 367 -0.35 -8.24 -17.79
C VAL A 367 0.72 -7.23 -18.17
N TYR A 368 1.86 -7.21 -17.46
CA TYR A 368 2.99 -6.36 -17.82
C TYR A 368 3.46 -6.64 -19.24
N LYS A 369 3.68 -7.91 -19.59
CA LYS A 369 4.03 -8.33 -20.97
C LYS A 369 2.99 -7.90 -22.01
N LEU A 370 1.70 -8.07 -21.72
CA LEU A 370 0.60 -7.64 -22.59
C LEU A 370 0.66 -6.13 -22.90
N LEU A 371 1.10 -5.33 -21.91
CA LEU A 371 1.22 -3.88 -22.03
C LEU A 371 2.60 -3.42 -22.54
N GLY A 372 3.46 -4.35 -22.99
CA GLY A 372 4.79 -4.06 -23.55
C GLY A 372 5.87 -3.80 -22.51
N MET A 373 5.62 -4.17 -21.24
CA MET A 373 6.56 -4.00 -20.15
C MET A 373 7.29 -5.32 -19.83
N LYS A 374 8.37 -5.24 -19.06
CA LYS A 374 9.10 -6.40 -18.60
C LYS A 374 8.50 -6.90 -17.28
N ASP A 375 8.23 -8.18 -17.20
CA ASP A 375 7.86 -8.84 -15.94
C ASP A 375 9.06 -8.94 -14.98
N LEU A 376 8.88 -9.69 -13.87
CA LEU A 376 9.91 -9.88 -12.85
C LEU A 376 11.17 -10.58 -13.39
N GLY A 377 11.04 -11.36 -14.48
CA GLY A 377 12.16 -12.09 -15.10
C GLY A 377 12.58 -13.36 -14.34
N ALA A 378 11.82 -13.78 -13.34
CA ALA A 378 12.04 -15.01 -12.57
C ALA A 378 10.70 -15.64 -12.18
N THR A 379 10.67 -16.96 -12.10
CA THR A 379 9.52 -17.76 -11.63
C THR A 379 9.84 -18.56 -10.38
N GLU A 380 11.13 -18.77 -10.12
CA GLU A 380 11.62 -19.44 -8.93
C GLU A 380 11.92 -18.41 -7.82
N PHE A 381 11.52 -18.73 -6.59
CA PHE A 381 11.78 -17.89 -5.43
C PHE A 381 13.29 -17.77 -5.21
N PRO A 382 13.85 -16.54 -5.19
CA PRO A 382 15.28 -16.35 -5.15
C PRO A 382 15.87 -16.68 -3.77
N PRO A 383 17.16 -16.98 -3.68
CA PRO A 383 17.88 -16.95 -2.40
C PRO A 383 17.76 -15.59 -1.74
N GLY A 384 17.75 -15.56 -0.41
CA GLY A 384 17.68 -14.31 0.37
C GLY A 384 18.72 -13.28 -0.08
N GLU A 385 18.43 -12.00 0.09
CA GLU A 385 19.23 -10.82 -0.32
C GLU A 385 19.40 -10.65 -1.86
N THR A 386 18.85 -11.56 -2.68
CA THR A 386 18.90 -11.44 -4.14
C THR A 386 17.94 -10.35 -4.61
N ALA A 387 18.46 -9.36 -5.34
CA ALA A 387 17.65 -8.29 -5.92
C ALA A 387 17.24 -8.63 -7.36
N LEU A 388 15.96 -8.88 -7.59
CA LEU A 388 15.37 -9.02 -8.90
C LEU A 388 14.85 -7.67 -9.37
N VAL A 389 15.68 -6.88 -10.03
CA VAL A 389 15.39 -5.48 -10.42
C VAL A 389 15.52 -5.22 -11.93
N GLY A 390 15.63 -6.27 -12.73
CA GLY A 390 15.82 -6.17 -14.21
C GLY A 390 14.54 -5.83 -14.98
N GLY A 391 13.37 -6.10 -14.41
CA GLY A 391 12.05 -5.83 -14.99
C GLY A 391 11.44 -4.50 -14.59
N ASP A 392 10.15 -4.35 -14.88
CA ASP A 392 9.29 -3.26 -14.38
C ASP A 392 8.51 -3.70 -13.13
N ILE A 393 8.51 -4.99 -12.82
CA ILE A 393 8.25 -5.55 -11.51
C ILE A 393 9.60 -5.91 -10.90
N ALA A 394 9.80 -5.54 -9.65
CA ALA A 394 11.00 -5.84 -8.88
C ALA A 394 10.66 -6.50 -7.55
N TYR A 395 11.58 -7.33 -7.06
CA TYR A 395 11.45 -8.01 -5.78
C TYR A 395 12.80 -8.12 -5.06
N ARG A 396 12.81 -7.96 -3.74
CA ARG A 396 13.97 -8.25 -2.90
C ARG A 396 13.58 -8.56 -1.45
N GLU A 397 14.12 -9.65 -0.90
CA GLU A 397 14.18 -9.86 0.56
C GLU A 397 15.45 -9.24 1.16
N HIS A 398 15.40 -8.98 2.47
CA HIS A 398 16.57 -8.57 3.26
C HIS A 398 16.56 -9.22 4.64
N GLY A 399 17.74 -9.36 5.26
CA GLY A 399 17.92 -10.02 6.57
C GLY A 399 17.46 -9.21 7.79
N GLY A 400 16.95 -7.99 7.63
CA GLY A 400 16.66 -7.05 8.73
C GLY A 400 15.33 -7.27 9.48
N GLY A 401 14.55 -8.31 9.16
CA GLY A 401 13.24 -8.57 9.78
C GLY A 401 12.12 -7.69 9.22
N HIS A 402 11.09 -7.41 10.05
CA HIS A 402 9.91 -6.63 9.64
C HIS A 402 10.23 -5.11 9.63
N THR A 403 10.89 -4.66 8.57
CA THR A 403 11.28 -3.25 8.34
C THR A 403 11.44 -2.98 6.84
N ASP A 404 11.41 -1.74 6.41
CA ASP A 404 11.59 -1.35 5.01
C ASP A 404 13.00 -0.81 4.68
N LEU A 405 13.71 -0.33 5.71
CA LEU A 405 14.93 0.48 5.53
C LEU A 405 16.03 -0.23 4.71
N PRO A 406 16.34 -1.52 4.89
CA PRO A 406 17.41 -2.17 4.14
C PRO A 406 17.15 -2.27 2.63
N ASN A 407 15.91 -2.16 2.19
CA ASN A 407 15.55 -2.20 0.76
C ASN A 407 15.57 -0.83 0.08
N TRP A 408 15.60 0.29 0.83
CA TRP A 408 15.56 1.62 0.24
C TRP A 408 16.70 1.90 -0.75
N PRO A 409 17.97 1.53 -0.50
CA PRO A 409 19.03 1.75 -1.49
C PRO A 409 18.78 1.01 -2.81
N THR A 410 18.30 -0.24 -2.74
CA THR A 410 17.96 -1.04 -3.92
C THR A 410 16.73 -0.48 -4.65
N PHE A 411 15.69 -0.10 -3.90
CA PHE A 411 14.52 0.56 -4.47
C PHE A 411 14.88 1.85 -5.20
N LEU A 412 15.69 2.73 -4.60
CA LEU A 412 16.10 4.00 -5.24
C LEU A 412 16.91 3.78 -6.51
N THR A 413 17.76 2.75 -6.54
CA THR A 413 18.47 2.36 -7.75
C THR A 413 17.53 1.87 -8.85
N PHE A 414 16.52 1.08 -8.49
CA PHE A 414 15.46 0.66 -9.40
C PHE A 414 14.64 1.85 -9.90
N ALA A 415 14.24 2.75 -8.99
CA ALA A 415 13.39 3.90 -9.25
C ALA A 415 14.06 4.97 -10.13
N ASP A 416 15.39 5.08 -10.11
CA ASP A 416 16.16 6.01 -10.97
C ASP A 416 15.82 5.86 -12.46
N ARG A 417 15.33 4.71 -12.89
CA ARG A 417 14.95 4.48 -14.30
C ARG A 417 13.66 5.22 -14.69
N TYR A 418 12.80 5.53 -13.72
CA TYR A 418 11.43 6.00 -13.92
C TYR A 418 11.18 7.40 -13.36
N MET A 419 11.98 7.82 -12.38
CA MET A 419 11.81 9.07 -11.63
C MET A 419 12.76 10.18 -12.10
N LYS A 420 13.05 10.23 -13.40
CA LYS A 420 13.90 11.28 -13.97
C LYS A 420 13.06 12.35 -14.63
N THR A 421 13.14 13.57 -14.12
CA THR A 421 12.63 14.74 -14.85
C THR A 421 13.40 14.85 -16.17
N PRO A 422 12.73 14.87 -17.34
CA PRO A 422 13.41 15.09 -18.61
C PRO A 422 14.22 16.38 -18.55
N ARG A 423 15.53 16.31 -18.78
CA ARG A 423 16.34 17.52 -18.95
C ARG A 423 15.70 18.35 -20.07
N LYS A 424 15.38 19.63 -19.82
CA LYS A 424 15.01 20.55 -20.88
C LYS A 424 16.07 20.45 -21.98
N PRO A 425 15.70 20.30 -23.26
CA PRO A 425 16.69 20.33 -24.32
C PRO A 425 17.49 21.61 -24.17
N ASN A 426 18.81 21.50 -24.18
CA ASN A 426 19.70 22.65 -24.13
C ASN A 426 19.38 23.50 -25.38
N PRO A 427 18.93 24.76 -25.25
CA PRO A 427 18.59 25.58 -26.40
C PRO A 427 19.80 25.99 -27.26
N ARG A 428 20.98 25.37 -26.98
CA ARG A 428 22.19 25.56 -27.78
C ARG A 428 22.68 24.22 -28.34
N ARG A 429 21.96 23.69 -29.33
CA ARG A 429 22.49 22.86 -30.42
C ARG A 429 21.64 23.06 -31.65
#